data_04be09fb84e2ceed6afd13acfd25be49
#
_entry.id   04be09fb84e2ceed6afd13acfd25be49
#
_cell.length_a   1.000
_cell.length_b   1.000
_cell.length_c   1.000
_cell.angle_alpha   90.00
_cell.angle_beta   90.00
_cell.angle_gamma   90.00
#
_symmetry.space_group_name_H-M   'P 1'
#
loop_
_entity.id
_entity.type
_entity.pdbx_description
1 polymer ?
#
loop_
_entity_poly.entity_id
_entity_poly.type
_entity_poly.pdbx_seq_one_letter_code
_entity_poly.pdbx_strand_id
1 'polypeptide(L)' 'MYSYLKGKIVERGMKQTIIADALGISPKSLGLKLAGKRDFKWDEVCLIQSRFFPDIDKDTLFMAAEKKKGA' A
#
# COMPACT_ATOMS: atom_id res chain seq x y z
N MET A 1 -3.30 4.01 8.98
CA MET A 1 -2.70 4.65 7.81
C MET A 1 -1.42 3.93 7.43
N TYR A 2 -1.23 3.71 6.16
CA TYR A 2 -0.05 2.98 5.68
C TYR A 2 1.04 3.96 5.26
N SER A 3 1.60 4.65 6.22
CA SER A 3 2.55 5.72 5.93
C SER A 3 3.86 5.20 5.32
N TYR A 4 4.30 4.02 5.72
CA TYR A 4 5.52 3.46 5.14
C TYR A 4 5.32 3.18 3.64
N LEU A 5 4.21 2.52 3.30
CA LEU A 5 3.91 2.21 1.91
C LEU A 5 3.75 3.49 1.09
N LYS A 6 3.00 4.45 1.63
CA LYS A 6 2.81 5.71 0.92
C LYS A 6 4.12 6.43 0.71
N GLY A 7 4.97 6.44 1.73
CA GLY A 7 6.29 7.06 1.62
C GLY A 7 7.16 6.41 0.57
N LYS A 8 7.10 5.08 0.46
CA LYS A 8 7.87 4.37 -0.55
C LYS A 8 7.37 4.67 -1.96
N ILE A 9 6.05 4.80 -2.12
CA ILE A 9 5.49 5.16 -3.40
C ILE A 9 6.03 6.51 -3.86
N VAL A 10 6.03 7.47 -2.95
CA VAL A 10 6.56 8.81 -3.26
C VAL A 10 8.06 8.76 -3.50
N GLU A 11 8.78 8.06 -2.64
CA GLU A 11 10.23 7.96 -2.72
C GLU A 11 10.70 7.42 -4.07
N ARG A 12 9.99 6.42 -4.58
CA ARG A 12 10.35 5.79 -5.84
C ARG A 12 9.72 6.46 -7.05
N GLY A 13 9.02 7.57 -6.84
CA GLY A 13 8.42 8.31 -7.93
C GLY A 13 7.28 7.57 -8.62
N MET A 14 6.64 6.65 -7.93
CA MET A 14 5.53 5.90 -8.49
C MET A 14 4.25 6.70 -8.41
N LYS A 15 3.37 6.47 -9.38
CA LYS A 15 2.06 7.12 -9.37
C LYS A 15 1.02 6.17 -8.81
N GLN A 16 0.16 6.69 -7.95
CA GLN A 16 -0.91 5.88 -7.39
C GLN A 16 -1.85 5.36 -8.46
N THR A 17 -2.01 6.11 -9.55
CA THR A 17 -2.86 5.65 -10.65
C THR A 17 -2.36 4.35 -11.26
N ILE A 18 -1.05 4.21 -11.38
CA ILE A 18 -0.47 2.98 -11.94
C ILE A 18 -0.75 1.80 -11.02
N ILE A 19 -0.59 2.00 -9.71
CA ILE A 19 -0.85 0.94 -8.76
C ILE A 19 -2.34 0.59 -8.73
N ALA A 20 -3.21 1.60 -8.77
CA ALA A 20 -4.64 1.37 -8.79
C ALA A 20 -5.05 0.57 -10.02
N ASP A 21 -4.48 0.92 -11.19
CA ASP A 21 -4.76 0.18 -12.41
C ASP A 21 -4.37 -1.29 -12.28
N ALA A 22 -3.22 -1.55 -11.70
CA ALA A 22 -2.75 -2.91 -11.51
C ALA A 22 -3.68 -3.71 -10.60
N LEU A 23 -4.29 -3.03 -9.63
CA LEU A 23 -5.23 -3.66 -8.70
C LEU A 23 -6.65 -3.73 -9.26
N GLY A 24 -6.92 -3.04 -10.34
CA GLY A 24 -8.26 -2.99 -10.90
C GLY A 24 -9.22 -2.12 -10.11
N ILE A 25 -8.71 -1.11 -9.42
CA ILE A 25 -9.54 -0.20 -8.64
C ILE A 25 -9.26 1.23 -9.05
N SER A 26 -10.12 2.16 -8.62
CA SER A 26 -9.92 3.56 -8.94
C SER A 26 -8.82 4.16 -8.05
N PRO A 27 -8.16 5.23 -8.52
CA PRO A 27 -7.18 5.92 -7.67
C PRO A 27 -7.77 6.41 -6.37
N LYS A 28 -9.04 6.79 -6.38
CA LYS A 28 -9.72 7.23 -5.16
C LYS A 28 -9.82 6.09 -4.15
N SER A 29 -10.18 4.89 -4.64
CA SER A 29 -10.24 3.71 -3.77
C SER A 29 -8.88 3.40 -3.18
N LEU A 30 -7.84 3.48 -4.00
CA LEU A 30 -6.49 3.24 -3.49
C LEU A 30 -6.12 4.26 -2.41
N GLY A 31 -6.46 5.52 -2.63
CA GLY A 31 -6.22 6.56 -1.63
C GLY A 31 -6.90 6.27 -0.30
N LEU A 32 -8.14 5.78 -0.35
CA LEU A 32 -8.86 5.40 0.86
C LEU A 32 -8.18 4.26 1.58
N LYS A 33 -7.68 3.28 0.84
CA LYS A 33 -6.97 2.15 1.45
C LYS A 33 -5.67 2.61 2.09
N LEU A 34 -4.92 3.47 1.41
CA LEU A 34 -3.67 3.99 1.95
C LEU A 34 -3.90 4.83 3.21
N ALA A 35 -5.02 5.52 3.26
CA ALA A 35 -5.37 6.34 4.42
C ALA A 35 -5.86 5.50 5.60
N GLY A 36 -6.07 4.22 5.39
CA GLY A 36 -6.56 3.34 6.44
C GLY A 36 -8.07 3.34 6.59
N LYS A 37 -8.78 3.95 5.65
CA LYS A 37 -10.24 3.98 5.70
C LYS A 37 -10.88 2.74 5.11
N ARG A 38 -10.12 1.99 4.32
CA ARG A 38 -10.52 0.70 3.79
C ARG A 38 -9.36 -0.26 3.91
N ASP A 39 -9.67 -1.52 4.10
CA ASP A 39 -8.63 -2.54 4.22
C ASP A 39 -8.14 -2.99 2.86
N PHE A 40 -6.86 -3.32 2.78
CA PHE A 40 -6.32 -3.99 1.62
C PHE A 40 -6.71 -5.45 1.66
N LYS A 41 -7.09 -5.99 0.51
CA LYS A 41 -7.32 -7.42 0.39
C LYS A 41 -5.98 -8.13 0.26
N TRP A 42 -5.97 -9.41 0.65
CA TRP A 42 -4.73 -10.18 0.58
C TRP A 42 -4.17 -10.22 -0.83
N ASP A 43 -5.04 -10.37 -1.84
CA ASP A 43 -4.60 -10.35 -3.23
C ASP A 43 -3.89 -9.06 -3.57
N GLU A 44 -4.43 -7.96 -3.08
CA GLU A 44 -3.86 -6.64 -3.35
C GLU A 44 -2.50 -6.49 -2.67
N VAL A 45 -2.39 -6.97 -1.45
CA VAL A 45 -1.12 -6.93 -0.72
C VAL A 45 -0.05 -7.70 -1.50
N CYS A 46 -0.39 -8.91 -1.92
CA CYS A 46 0.55 -9.74 -2.65
C CYS A 46 0.96 -9.10 -3.97
N LEU A 47 0.01 -8.53 -4.69
CA LEU A 47 0.29 -7.93 -5.99
C LEU A 47 1.20 -6.72 -5.84
N ILE A 48 0.89 -5.85 -4.91
CA ILE A 48 1.69 -4.64 -4.70
C ILE A 48 3.11 -5.03 -4.31
N GLN A 49 3.24 -5.96 -3.38
CA GLN A 49 4.56 -6.37 -2.93
C GLN A 49 5.37 -7.02 -4.05
N SER A 50 4.79 -7.97 -4.75
CA SER A 50 5.55 -8.72 -5.75
C SER A 50 5.83 -7.93 -7.00
N ARG A 51 4.93 -7.03 -7.37
CA ARG A 51 5.09 -6.27 -8.61
C ARG A 51 5.86 -4.97 -8.43
N PHE A 52 5.60 -4.26 -7.35
CA PHE A 52 6.16 -2.93 -7.18
C PHE A 52 7.28 -2.85 -6.15
N PHE A 53 7.26 -3.73 -5.16
CA PHE A 53 8.24 -3.70 -4.07
C PHE A 53 8.75 -5.10 -3.75
N PRO A 54 9.34 -5.79 -4.72
CA PRO A 54 9.78 -7.16 -4.48
C PRO A 54 10.92 -7.26 -3.46
N ASP A 55 11.60 -6.17 -3.21
CA ASP A 55 12.72 -6.11 -2.26
C ASP A 55 12.28 -5.85 -0.83
N ILE A 56 10.99 -5.59 -0.61
CA ILE A 56 10.46 -5.28 0.72
C ILE A 56 9.39 -6.31 1.04
N ASP A 57 9.48 -6.92 2.22
CA ASP A 57 8.49 -7.94 2.57
C ASP A 57 7.14 -7.30 2.93
N LYS A 58 6.09 -8.12 2.86
CA LYS A 58 4.73 -7.63 3.04
C LYS A 58 4.50 -7.02 4.42
N ASP A 59 5.05 -7.65 5.44
CA ASP A 59 4.86 -7.15 6.80
C ASP A 59 5.41 -5.75 6.97
N THR A 60 6.59 -5.50 6.43
CA THR A 60 7.21 -4.19 6.51
C THR A 60 6.46 -3.18 5.65
N LEU A 61 6.13 -3.60 4.42
CA LEU A 61 5.50 -2.71 3.45
C LEU A 61 4.14 -2.21 3.93
N PHE A 62 3.35 -3.10 4.52
CA PHE A 62 2.00 -2.76 4.94
C PHE A 62 1.89 -2.48 6.44
N MET A 63 2.99 -2.11 7.04
CA MET A 63 3.01 -1.71 8.43
C MET A 63 2.23 -0.41 8.61
N ALA A 64 1.27 -0.41 9.51
CA ALA A 64 0.48 0.78 9.79
C ALA A 64 1.13 1.56 10.92
N ALA A 65 1.24 2.88 10.74
CA ALA A 65 1.94 3.72 11.70
C ALA A 65 1.29 3.68 13.08
N GLU A 66 -0.02 3.62 13.13
CA GLU A 66 -0.74 3.67 14.40
C GLU A 66 -0.79 2.34 15.10
N LYS A 67 -0.22 1.34 14.54
CA LYS A 67 -0.32 0.04 15.12
C LYS A 67 0.42 -0.11 16.40
N LYS A 68 1.08 0.56 16.69
CA LYS A 68 1.65 0.34 17.89
C LYS A 68 0.81 -0.19 18.95
N LYS A 69 0.51 -0.59 18.80
CA LYS A 69 -0.12 -1.04 19.55
C LYS A 69 -0.08 -1.68 20.21
N GLY A 70 0.15 -1.70 20.18
CA GLY A 70 -0.01 -2.12 20.77
C GLY A 70 0.09 -2.72 21.30
N ALA A 71 0.27 -2.59 21.32
CA ALA A 71 0.17 -2.95 21.72
C ALA A 71 0.15 -2.88 21.91
#